data_b082ce5536e274e1d5524d56cefd638f
#
_entry.id   b082ce5536e274e1d5524d56cefd638f
#
_cell.length_a   1.000
_cell.length_b   1.000
_cell.length_c   1.000
_cell.angle_alpha   90.00
_cell.angle_beta   90.00
_cell.angle_gamma   90.00
#
_symmetry.space_group_name_H-M   'P 1'
#
loop_
_entity.id
_entity.type
_entity.pdbx_description
1 polymer ?
#
loop_
_entity_poly.entity_id
_entity_poly.type
_entity_poly.pdbx_seq_one_letter_code
_entity_poly.pdbx_strand_id
1 'polypeptide(L)' 'SDLEEGGNRAGLLRRLEEMKQSGVTVIVLLALADGGKPYYDTTMASRIASLGIPCFACSPQKFPEVLGNAMR' A
#
# COMPACT_ATOMS: atom_id res chain seq x y z
N SER A 1 10.25 6.73 6.45
CA SER A 1 9.25 5.67 6.55
C SER A 1 9.77 4.41 5.90
N ASP A 2 9.11 3.31 6.19
CA ASP A 2 9.55 2.00 5.66
C ASP A 2 9.50 1.95 4.14
N LEU A 3 8.62 2.70 3.52
CA LEU A 3 8.50 2.71 2.06
C LEU A 3 9.57 3.56 1.38
N GLU A 4 10.31 4.34 2.14
CA GLU A 4 11.34 5.22 1.60
C GLU A 4 12.75 4.70 1.88
N GLU A 5 12.91 3.90 2.92
CA GLU A 5 14.22 3.40 3.34
C GLU A 5 14.55 2.11 2.61
N GLY A 6 15.65 2.12 1.87
CA GLY A 6 16.06 0.98 1.07
C GLY A 6 16.26 -0.30 1.88
N GLY A 7 16.73 -0.17 3.13
CA GLY A 7 17.04 -1.33 3.96
C GLY A 7 15.86 -2.20 4.36
N ASN A 8 14.63 -1.63 4.36
CA ASN A 8 13.45 -2.35 4.82
C ASN A 8 12.51 -2.79 3.72
N ARG A 9 12.83 -2.49 2.47
CA ARG A 9 11.93 -2.80 1.36
C ARG A 9 11.65 -4.29 1.21
N ALA A 10 12.70 -5.10 1.21
CA ALA A 10 12.54 -6.54 1.06
C ALA A 10 11.82 -7.14 2.26
N GLY A 11 12.09 -6.65 3.46
CA GLY A 11 11.41 -7.11 4.66
C GLY A 11 9.93 -6.79 4.67
N LEU A 12 9.57 -5.60 4.20
CA LEU A 12 8.17 -5.20 4.12
C LEU A 12 7.41 -6.10 3.14
N LEU A 13 7.97 -6.31 1.95
CA LEU A 13 7.33 -7.17 0.94
C LEU A 13 7.14 -8.59 1.46
N ARG A 14 8.14 -9.13 2.15
CA ARG A 14 8.06 -10.47 2.71
C ARG A 14 6.94 -10.58 3.75
N ARG A 15 6.83 -9.59 4.63
CA ARG A 15 5.77 -9.60 5.65
C ARG A 15 4.39 -9.51 5.03
N LEU A 16 4.22 -8.66 4.02
CA LEU A 16 2.94 -8.53 3.34
C LEU A 16 2.56 -9.84 2.65
N GLU A 17 3.52 -10.48 2.01
CA GLU A 17 3.29 -11.75 1.36
C GLU A 17 2.92 -12.84 2.36
N GLU A 18 3.62 -12.91 3.49
CA GLU A 18 3.31 -13.87 4.54
C GLU A 18 1.90 -13.67 5.09
N MET A 19 1.51 -12.41 5.33
CA MET A 19 0.16 -12.11 5.81
C MET A 19 -0.89 -12.57 4.80
N LYS A 20 -0.66 -12.28 3.54
CA LYS A 20 -1.59 -12.69 2.49
C LYS A 20 -1.71 -14.20 2.41
N GLN A 21 -0.59 -14.91 2.48
CA GLN A 21 -0.58 -16.36 2.40
C GLN A 21 -1.23 -17.02 3.62
N SER A 22 -1.24 -16.34 4.75
CA SER A 22 -1.88 -16.87 5.95
C SER A 22 -3.41 -16.70 5.95
N GLY A 23 -3.96 -16.13 4.87
CA GLY A 23 -5.40 -15.93 4.76
C GLY A 23 -5.91 -14.58 5.24
N VAL A 24 -5.01 -13.71 5.66
CA VAL A 24 -5.38 -12.35 6.08
C VAL A 24 -5.64 -11.50 4.84
N THR A 25 -6.72 -10.74 4.87
CA THR A 25 -7.00 -9.77 3.81
C THR A 25 -6.12 -8.54 4.02
N VAL A 26 -5.29 -8.23 3.02
CA VAL A 26 -4.37 -7.11 3.09
C VAL A 26 -4.77 -6.06 2.07
N ILE A 27 -4.90 -4.80 2.50
CA ILE A 27 -5.20 -3.66 1.64
C ILE A 27 -4.19 -2.58 1.97
N VAL A 28 -3.65 -1.93 0.95
CA VAL A 28 -2.67 -0.85 1.13
C VAL A 28 -3.26 0.46 0.64
N LEU A 29 -3.23 1.48 1.51
CA LEU A 29 -3.65 2.82 1.16
C LEU A 29 -2.40 3.69 1.00
N LEU A 30 -2.30 4.35 -0.16
CA LEU A 30 -1.15 5.15 -0.53
C LEU A 30 -1.53 6.63 -0.56
N ALA A 31 -0.78 7.45 0.16
CA ALA A 31 -1.10 8.86 0.29
C ALA A 31 -0.67 9.66 -0.94
N LEU A 32 -1.55 10.50 -1.44
CA LEU A 32 -1.24 11.48 -2.46
C LEU A 32 -1.13 12.84 -1.80
N ALA A 33 -0.12 13.61 -2.22
CA ALA A 33 0.02 15.00 -1.79
C ALA A 33 -0.91 15.90 -2.59
N ASP A 34 -0.95 17.18 -2.21
CA ASP A 34 -1.72 18.17 -2.95
C ASP A 34 -1.30 18.18 -4.43
N GLY A 35 -2.28 18.28 -5.31
CA GLY A 35 -2.02 18.22 -6.74
C GLY A 35 -1.91 16.81 -7.30
N GLY A 36 -2.19 15.80 -6.48
CA GLY A 36 -2.21 14.41 -6.93
C GLY A 36 -0.85 13.75 -7.07
N LYS A 37 0.21 14.38 -6.54
CA LYS A 37 1.55 13.77 -6.61
C LYS A 37 1.68 12.65 -5.60
N PRO A 38 2.32 11.52 -5.96
CA PRO A 38 2.55 10.45 -5.01
C PRO A 38 3.41 10.90 -3.83
N TYR A 39 2.97 10.56 -2.63
CA TYR A 39 3.72 10.81 -1.42
C TYR A 39 4.21 9.47 -0.86
N TYR A 40 4.75 8.64 -1.75
CA TYR A 40 5.21 7.30 -1.43
C TYR A 40 6.15 6.81 -2.54
N ASP A 41 6.87 5.72 -2.27
CA ASP A 41 7.76 5.10 -3.25
C ASP A 41 6.91 4.34 -4.29
N THR A 42 6.85 4.86 -5.51
CA THR A 42 6.01 4.27 -6.56
C THR A 42 6.52 2.90 -7.00
N THR A 43 7.82 2.66 -6.94
CA THR A 43 8.39 1.35 -7.25
C THR A 43 7.92 0.31 -6.23
N MET A 44 7.96 0.67 -4.96
CA MET A 44 7.49 -0.22 -3.90
C MET A 44 5.99 -0.50 -4.04
N ALA A 45 5.20 0.53 -4.33
CA ALA A 45 3.77 0.37 -4.53
C ALA A 45 3.48 -0.61 -5.67
N SER A 46 4.24 -0.51 -6.76
CA SER A 46 4.10 -1.41 -7.89
C SER A 46 4.41 -2.85 -7.51
N ARG A 47 5.45 -3.05 -6.70
CA ARG A 47 5.82 -4.39 -6.23
C ARG A 47 4.76 -4.99 -5.31
N ILE A 48 4.19 -4.17 -4.43
CA ILE A 48 3.11 -4.61 -3.56
C ILE A 48 1.90 -5.04 -4.40
N ALA A 49 1.55 -4.24 -5.39
CA ALA A 49 0.44 -4.57 -6.29
C ALA A 49 0.69 -5.87 -7.04
N SER A 50 1.94 -6.13 -7.43
CA SER A 50 2.28 -7.35 -8.16
C SER A 50 2.15 -8.61 -7.30
N LEU A 51 2.09 -8.46 -5.98
CA LEU A 51 1.82 -9.59 -5.08
C LEU A 51 0.32 -9.93 -5.02
N GLY A 52 -0.51 -9.19 -5.75
CA GLY A 52 -1.95 -9.37 -5.70
C GLY A 52 -2.62 -8.66 -4.54
N ILE A 53 -1.93 -7.72 -3.91
CA ILE A 53 -2.47 -6.93 -2.80
C ILE A 53 -3.09 -5.66 -3.37
N PRO A 54 -4.39 -5.40 -3.10
CA PRO A 54 -5.00 -4.17 -3.59
C PRO A 54 -4.32 -2.93 -3.01
N CYS A 55 -3.97 -2.00 -3.88
CA CYS A 55 -3.36 -0.73 -3.50
C CYS A 55 -4.24 0.40 -4.02
N PHE A 56 -4.61 1.33 -3.14
CA PHE A 56 -5.44 2.47 -3.50
C PHE A 56 -4.70 3.76 -3.17
N ALA A 57 -4.61 4.65 -4.12
CA ALA A 57 -3.92 5.93 -3.94
C ALA A 57 -4.95 7.05 -3.87
N CYS A 58 -4.93 7.81 -2.78
CA CYS A 58 -5.83 8.95 -2.62
C CYS A 58 -5.27 9.90 -1.57
N SER A 59 -5.86 11.09 -1.49
CA SER A 59 -5.50 12.00 -0.41
C SER A 59 -5.90 11.38 0.92
N PRO A 60 -5.14 11.62 2.00
CA PRO A 60 -5.43 10.96 3.29
C PRO A 60 -6.84 11.22 3.82
N GLN A 61 -7.43 12.35 3.49
CA GLN A 61 -8.79 12.66 3.92
C GLN A 61 -9.82 11.66 3.38
N LYS A 62 -9.49 10.99 2.28
CA LYS A 62 -10.39 10.03 1.65
C LYS A 62 -10.15 8.58 2.07
N PHE A 63 -9.16 8.34 2.92
CA PHE A 63 -8.86 6.97 3.35
C PHE A 63 -10.07 6.22 3.90
N PRO A 64 -10.87 6.81 4.80
CA PRO A 64 -12.03 6.07 5.33
C PRO A 64 -13.03 5.65 4.25
N GLU A 65 -13.29 6.54 3.29
CA GLU A 65 -14.20 6.24 2.20
C GLU A 65 -13.67 5.15 1.29
N VAL A 66 -12.39 5.26 0.92
CA VAL A 66 -11.75 4.28 0.04
C VAL A 66 -11.70 2.93 0.73
N LEU A 67 -11.34 2.90 2.01
CA LEU A 67 -11.28 1.65 2.77
C LEU A 67 -12.66 1.01 2.87
N GLY A 68 -13.69 1.80 3.16
CA GLY A 68 -15.05 1.28 3.24
C GLY A 68 -15.52 0.66 1.93
N ASN A 69 -15.20 1.28 0.81
CA ASN A 69 -15.55 0.74 -0.50
C ASN A 69 -14.76 -0.54 -0.80
N ALA A 70 -13.51 -0.59 -0.42
CA ALA A 70 -12.66 -1.77 -0.68
C ALA A 70 -13.09 -2.99 0.14
N MET A 71 -13.77 -2.77 1.26
CA MET A 71 -14.18 -3.85 2.15
C MET A 71 -15.56 -4.43 1.83
N ARG A 72 -16.24 -3.90 0.83
CA ARG A 72 -17.57 -4.37 0.45
C ARG A 72 -17.54 -5.69 -0.33
#